data_15de386648213f172566c71e887e1a09
#
_entry.id   15de386648213f172566c71e887e1a09
#
_cell.length_a   1.000
_cell.length_b   1.000
_cell.length_c   1.000
_cell.angle_alpha   90.00
_cell.angle_beta   90.00
_cell.angle_gamma   90.00
#
_symmetry.space_group_name_H-M   'P 1'
#
loop_
_entity.id
_entity.type
_entity.pdbx_description
1 polymer ?
#
loop_
_entity_poly.entity_id
_entity_poly.type
_entity_poly.pdbx_seq_one_letter_code
_entity_poly.pdbx_strand_id
1 'polypeptide(L)'
;DQDGQDAAAMTLPVSLELNGARSVFNVELTGKGSELVEHPVVLDDGTSRGWGRVWLQADSSASDNEFYFVFDKEPPRKTLVVSDDPAKVRPVEFAAAISPDSSVVCESVSITPDDLVSQDLENVSLIAWHVAIPGEDEGLHAVLTAFVQRGGQLIFFPPKSPTTAGFSGVSWGTWQEPQTVRVGSWVGDQDLLSRTRSGDALPVGELKVTRHCELEGEFRSLAV
;
A
#
# COMPACT_ATOMS: atom_id res chain seq x y z
N ASP A 1 -27.79 41.39 -15.04
CA ASP A 1 -26.66 41.68 -15.93
C ASP A 1 -25.49 42.22 -15.10
N GLN A 2 -24.64 41.35 -14.63
CA GLN A 2 -23.34 41.74 -14.15
C GLN A 2 -22.34 40.84 -14.89
N ASP A 3 -21.66 41.51 -15.81
CA ASP A 3 -20.56 40.98 -16.60
C ASP A 3 -19.51 40.38 -15.69
N GLY A 4 -19.39 39.03 -15.73
CA GLY A 4 -18.23 38.36 -15.24
C GLY A 4 -17.03 38.77 -16.11
N GLN A 5 -16.28 39.79 -15.69
CA GLN A 5 -14.96 40.04 -16.23
C GLN A 5 -14.14 38.74 -16.02
N ASP A 6 -13.85 38.08 -17.13
CA ASP A 6 -12.80 37.07 -17.18
C ASP A 6 -11.51 37.75 -16.72
N ALA A 7 -11.11 37.48 -15.49
CA ALA A 7 -9.81 37.94 -15.00
C ALA A 7 -8.74 37.36 -15.93
N ALA A 8 -7.96 38.21 -16.56
CA ALA A 8 -6.88 37.81 -17.45
C ALA A 8 -5.99 36.79 -16.73
N ALA A 9 -5.68 35.69 -17.40
CA ALA A 9 -4.76 34.70 -16.87
C ALA A 9 -3.41 35.38 -16.59
N MET A 10 -2.93 35.23 -15.36
CA MET A 10 -1.65 35.80 -14.94
C MET A 10 -0.66 34.64 -14.74
N THR A 11 0.52 34.75 -15.31
CA THR A 11 1.59 33.77 -15.12
C THR A 11 2.46 34.19 -13.93
N LEU A 12 2.59 33.30 -12.95
CA LEU A 12 3.39 33.55 -11.75
C LEU A 12 4.61 32.62 -11.74
N PRO A 13 5.84 33.17 -11.67
CA PRO A 13 7.03 32.36 -11.52
C PRO A 13 7.13 31.83 -10.08
N VAL A 14 7.25 30.54 -9.95
CA VAL A 14 7.44 29.83 -8.69
C VAL A 14 8.86 29.29 -8.66
N SER A 15 9.59 29.59 -7.61
CA SER A 15 10.94 29.09 -7.39
C SER A 15 10.89 27.83 -6.52
N LEU A 16 11.68 26.83 -6.89
CA LEU A 16 11.86 25.58 -6.15
C LEU A 16 13.34 25.38 -5.87
N GLU A 17 13.67 25.06 -4.64
CA GLU A 17 15.00 24.62 -4.22
C GLU A 17 14.90 23.22 -3.62
N LEU A 18 15.76 22.29 -4.07
CA LEU A 18 15.88 20.93 -3.55
C LEU A 18 17.35 20.68 -3.23
N ASN A 19 17.65 20.39 -1.96
CA ASN A 19 19.02 20.15 -1.49
C ASN A 19 20.06 21.17 -2.00
N GLY A 20 19.64 22.43 -2.20
CA GLY A 20 20.48 23.53 -2.72
C GLY A 20 20.44 23.72 -4.24
N ALA A 21 19.91 22.77 -5.02
CA ALA A 21 19.66 22.96 -6.45
C ALA A 21 18.39 23.80 -6.68
N ARG A 22 18.44 24.78 -7.57
CA ARG A 22 17.33 25.72 -7.81
C ARG A 22 16.76 25.59 -9.21
N SER A 23 15.44 25.62 -9.29
CA SER A 23 14.68 25.70 -10.54
C SER A 23 13.55 26.72 -10.43
N VAL A 24 13.04 27.15 -11.57
CA VAL A 24 11.89 28.06 -11.65
C VAL A 24 10.92 27.49 -12.67
N PHE A 25 9.65 27.45 -12.31
CA PHE A 25 8.56 27.08 -13.22
C PHE A 25 7.43 28.10 -13.13
N ASN A 26 6.60 28.16 -14.15
CA ASN A 26 5.52 29.12 -14.24
C ASN A 26 4.18 28.45 -13.94
N VAL A 27 3.37 29.09 -13.13
CA VAL A 27 1.99 28.68 -12.81
C VAL A 27 1.03 29.73 -13.39
N GLU A 28 0.03 29.27 -14.13
CA GLU A 28 -1.04 30.12 -14.64
C GLU A 28 -2.12 30.28 -13.57
N LEU A 29 -2.35 31.52 -13.15
CA LEU A 29 -3.43 31.86 -12.24
C LEU A 29 -4.65 32.30 -13.04
N THR A 30 -5.79 31.70 -12.75
CA THR A 30 -7.10 32.14 -13.25
C THR A 30 -7.85 32.88 -12.13
N GLY A 31 -8.87 33.68 -12.45
CA GLY A 31 -9.64 34.41 -11.46
C GLY A 31 -10.31 33.58 -10.36
N LYS A 32 -10.24 32.26 -10.44
CA LYS A 32 -10.74 31.29 -9.43
C LYS A 32 -9.61 30.61 -8.62
N GLY A 33 -8.36 31.02 -8.84
CA GLY A 33 -7.19 30.35 -8.31
C GLY A 33 -6.60 29.33 -9.29
N SER A 34 -5.49 28.72 -8.92
CA SER A 34 -4.84 27.68 -9.69
C SER A 34 -4.32 26.61 -8.73
N GLU A 35 -4.48 25.35 -9.11
CA GLU A 35 -3.90 24.23 -8.41
C GLU A 35 -2.95 23.51 -9.36
N LEU A 36 -1.71 23.34 -8.95
CA LEU A 36 -0.73 22.53 -9.66
C LEU A 36 -0.64 21.17 -8.98
N VAL A 37 -1.28 20.17 -9.56
CA VAL A 37 -1.23 18.79 -9.10
C VAL A 37 -0.07 18.11 -9.81
N GLU A 38 0.85 17.51 -9.05
CA GLU A 38 1.97 16.72 -9.56
C GLU A 38 2.95 17.49 -10.47
N HIS A 39 3.80 18.31 -9.88
CA HIS A 39 4.95 18.86 -10.60
C HIS A 39 6.13 17.88 -10.56
N PRO A 40 6.53 17.28 -11.70
CA PRO A 40 7.63 16.33 -11.73
C PRO A 40 8.95 17.03 -11.43
N VAL A 41 9.69 16.51 -10.48
CA VAL A 41 11.01 17.01 -10.10
C VAL A 41 12.05 15.93 -10.30
N VAL A 42 13.11 16.24 -11.02
CA VAL A 42 14.22 15.31 -11.23
C VAL A 42 15.16 15.44 -10.02
N LEU A 43 15.36 14.34 -9.32
CA LEU A 43 16.35 14.22 -8.25
C LEU A 43 17.64 13.61 -8.82
N ASP A 44 18.78 14.05 -8.32
CA ASP A 44 20.06 13.46 -8.67
C ASP A 44 20.12 11.97 -8.27
N ASP A 45 20.80 11.16 -9.07
CA ASP A 45 21.03 9.76 -8.80
C ASP A 45 21.67 9.57 -7.42
N GLY A 46 21.03 8.75 -6.57
CA GLY A 46 21.48 8.50 -5.20
C GLY A 46 20.84 9.41 -4.14
N THR A 47 20.06 10.42 -4.52
CA THR A 47 19.28 11.23 -3.56
C THR A 47 18.01 10.51 -3.20
N SER A 48 17.98 9.90 -2.01
CA SER A 48 16.78 9.21 -1.49
C SER A 48 15.93 10.09 -0.57
N ARG A 49 16.53 11.07 0.08
CA ARG A 49 15.87 11.96 1.04
C ARG A 49 16.49 13.34 1.03
N GLY A 50 15.71 14.32 1.45
CA GLY A 50 16.21 15.68 1.50
C GLY A 50 15.15 16.68 1.98
N TRP A 51 15.44 17.91 1.74
CA TRP A 51 14.53 19.02 2.02
C TRP A 51 14.34 19.87 0.78
N GLY A 52 13.21 20.55 0.72
CA GLY A 52 12.91 21.50 -0.34
C GLY A 52 12.29 22.78 0.20
N ARG A 53 12.33 23.80 -0.61
CA ARG A 53 11.71 25.09 -0.38
C ARG A 53 11.06 25.55 -1.67
N VAL A 54 9.81 25.95 -1.58
CA VAL A 54 9.07 26.62 -2.65
C VAL A 54 8.82 28.04 -2.23
N TRP A 55 9.05 28.98 -3.12
CA TRP A 55 8.74 30.39 -2.81
C TRP A 55 8.30 31.18 -4.03
N LEU A 56 7.53 32.21 -3.75
CA LEU A 56 7.08 33.21 -4.70
C LEU A 56 7.94 34.46 -4.60
N GLN A 57 7.89 35.32 -5.63
CA GLN A 57 8.47 36.67 -5.51
C GLN A 57 7.69 37.43 -4.43
N ALA A 58 8.42 38.31 -3.72
CA ALA A 58 7.83 39.11 -2.65
C ALA A 58 6.67 39.97 -3.17
N ASP A 59 5.54 39.84 -2.52
CA ASP A 59 4.36 40.68 -2.70
C ASP A 59 4.10 41.54 -1.44
N SER A 60 2.86 41.99 -1.24
CA SER A 60 2.47 42.79 -0.07
C SER A 60 2.39 41.96 1.24
N SER A 61 2.40 40.62 1.16
CA SER A 61 2.29 39.68 2.32
C SER A 61 3.43 38.67 2.31
N ALA A 62 4.59 39.08 2.77
CA ALA A 62 5.80 38.25 2.72
C ALA A 62 5.74 36.99 3.62
N SER A 63 4.74 36.85 4.48
CA SER A 63 4.69 35.76 5.48
C SER A 63 4.22 34.41 4.94
N ASP A 64 3.56 34.37 3.79
CA ASP A 64 3.00 33.19 3.14
C ASP A 64 3.67 32.85 1.80
N ASN A 65 4.73 33.58 1.45
CA ASN A 65 5.45 33.40 0.20
C ASN A 65 6.47 32.27 0.21
N GLU A 66 6.69 31.59 1.32
CA GLU A 66 7.66 30.51 1.44
C GLU A 66 7.05 29.29 2.09
N PHE A 67 7.32 28.12 1.51
CA PHE A 67 6.95 26.83 2.06
C PHE A 67 8.14 25.89 2.06
N TYR A 68 8.41 25.25 3.21
CA TYR A 68 9.46 24.26 3.38
C TYR A 68 8.85 22.88 3.49
N PHE A 69 9.49 21.90 2.87
CA PHE A 69 9.08 20.51 2.93
C PHE A 69 10.29 19.58 3.00
N VAL A 70 10.06 18.38 3.46
CA VAL A 70 11.02 17.28 3.42
C VAL A 70 10.47 16.19 2.51
N PHE A 71 11.36 15.47 1.86
CA PHE A 71 11.00 14.31 1.05
C PHE A 71 11.90 13.12 1.41
N ASP A 72 11.32 11.93 1.32
CA ASP A 72 12.04 10.66 1.44
C ASP A 72 11.49 9.72 0.38
N LYS A 73 12.41 9.11 -0.38
CA LYS A 73 12.03 8.10 -1.36
C LYS A 73 11.70 6.82 -0.61
N GLU A 74 10.45 6.42 -0.63
CA GLU A 74 10.05 5.15 -0.03
C GLU A 74 10.86 4.00 -0.64
N PRO A 75 11.44 3.11 0.19
CA PRO A 75 12.07 1.91 -0.33
C PRO A 75 11.04 1.04 -1.06
N PRO A 76 11.47 0.22 -2.02
CA PRO A 76 10.56 -0.71 -2.68
C PRO A 76 9.81 -1.57 -1.67
N ARG A 77 8.50 -1.72 -1.85
CA ARG A 77 7.68 -2.60 -1.03
C ARG A 77 7.83 -4.02 -1.55
N LYS A 78 8.57 -4.83 -0.84
CA LYS A 78 8.79 -6.22 -1.21
C LYS A 78 7.75 -7.13 -0.55
N THR A 79 7.09 -7.95 -1.36
CA THR A 79 6.16 -9.00 -0.91
C THR A 79 6.78 -10.37 -1.18
N LEU A 80 6.76 -11.24 -0.18
CA LEU A 80 7.06 -12.66 -0.36
C LEU A 80 5.75 -13.46 -0.40
N VAL A 81 5.58 -14.25 -1.45
CA VAL A 81 4.45 -15.18 -1.57
C VAL A 81 4.98 -16.58 -1.29
N VAL A 82 4.63 -17.11 -0.13
CA VAL A 82 5.15 -18.41 0.35
C VAL A 82 4.18 -19.53 -0.04
N SER A 83 4.65 -20.48 -0.83
CA SER A 83 3.84 -21.60 -1.34
C SER A 83 4.69 -22.81 -1.70
N ASP A 84 4.10 -24.02 -1.54
CA ASP A 84 4.67 -25.27 -2.06
C ASP A 84 4.53 -25.39 -3.59
N ASP A 85 3.67 -24.58 -4.19
CA ASP A 85 3.38 -24.59 -5.63
C ASP A 85 3.32 -23.16 -6.18
N PRO A 86 4.46 -22.60 -6.63
CA PRO A 86 4.53 -21.24 -7.15
C PRO A 86 3.57 -20.97 -8.33
N ALA A 87 3.24 -22.00 -9.12
CA ALA A 87 2.34 -21.80 -10.26
C ALA A 87 0.91 -21.43 -9.83
N LYS A 88 0.47 -21.89 -8.68
CA LYS A 88 -0.89 -21.62 -8.15
C LYS A 88 -1.02 -20.23 -7.55
N VAL A 89 0.06 -19.65 -7.09
CA VAL A 89 0.08 -18.34 -6.41
C VAL A 89 0.46 -17.18 -7.32
N ARG A 90 0.72 -17.44 -8.61
CA ARG A 90 1.01 -16.39 -9.60
C ARG A 90 0.02 -15.22 -9.62
N PRO A 91 -1.30 -15.42 -9.51
CA PRO A 91 -2.23 -14.30 -9.45
C PRO A 91 -1.99 -13.39 -8.24
N VAL A 92 -1.63 -13.95 -7.09
CA VAL A 92 -1.31 -13.18 -5.86
C VAL A 92 0.01 -12.45 -6.05
N GLU A 93 1.02 -13.12 -6.61
CA GLU A 93 2.32 -12.52 -6.93
C GLU A 93 2.15 -11.31 -7.87
N PHE A 94 1.39 -11.46 -8.97
CA PHE A 94 1.13 -10.35 -9.87
C PHE A 94 0.35 -9.22 -9.19
N ALA A 95 -0.68 -9.53 -8.40
CA ALA A 95 -1.45 -8.53 -7.69
C ALA A 95 -0.58 -7.74 -6.69
N ALA A 96 0.32 -8.42 -5.98
CA ALA A 96 1.24 -7.81 -5.03
C ALA A 96 2.34 -6.95 -5.67
N ALA A 97 2.64 -7.19 -6.96
CA ALA A 97 3.61 -6.40 -7.73
C ALA A 97 2.98 -5.13 -8.36
N ILE A 98 1.65 -4.96 -8.28
CA ILE A 98 1.00 -3.76 -8.81
C ILE A 98 1.27 -2.58 -7.88
N SER A 99 1.90 -1.55 -8.42
CA SER A 99 2.09 -0.29 -7.71
C SER A 99 0.78 0.49 -7.59
N PRO A 100 0.42 0.96 -6.40
CA PRO A 100 -0.79 1.79 -6.21
C PRO A 100 -0.65 3.17 -6.86
N ASP A 101 0.57 3.64 -7.06
CA ASP A 101 0.90 4.87 -7.78
C ASP A 101 2.36 4.82 -8.31
N SER A 102 2.72 5.80 -9.14
CA SER A 102 4.03 5.86 -9.78
C SER A 102 5.21 6.14 -8.83
N SER A 103 4.93 6.60 -7.61
CA SER A 103 5.96 6.93 -6.62
C SER A 103 6.40 5.71 -5.81
N VAL A 104 5.59 4.65 -5.79
CA VAL A 104 5.85 3.43 -5.00
C VAL A 104 6.24 2.29 -5.93
N VAL A 105 7.40 1.71 -5.71
CA VAL A 105 7.83 0.49 -6.40
C VAL A 105 7.39 -0.72 -5.58
N CYS A 106 6.62 -1.62 -6.19
CA CYS A 106 6.22 -2.88 -5.57
C CYS A 106 6.93 -4.05 -6.27
N GLU A 107 7.53 -4.91 -5.47
CA GLU A 107 8.20 -6.14 -5.92
C GLU A 107 7.54 -7.33 -5.26
N SER A 108 7.38 -8.42 -5.99
CA SER A 108 6.85 -9.66 -5.44
C SER A 108 7.65 -10.85 -5.94
N VAL A 109 7.91 -11.80 -5.04
CA VAL A 109 8.67 -13.01 -5.33
C VAL A 109 8.00 -14.19 -4.65
N SER A 110 7.79 -15.27 -5.41
CA SER A 110 7.31 -16.55 -4.86
C SER A 110 8.48 -17.39 -4.36
N ILE A 111 8.37 -17.90 -3.15
CA ILE A 111 9.38 -18.76 -2.49
C ILE A 111 8.72 -19.96 -1.82
N THR A 112 9.51 -20.96 -1.50
CA THR A 112 9.06 -22.09 -0.66
C THR A 112 9.18 -21.73 0.84
N PRO A 113 8.48 -22.45 1.74
CA PRO A 113 8.64 -22.28 3.19
C PRO A 113 10.09 -22.45 3.66
N ASP A 114 10.81 -23.40 3.09
CA ASP A 114 12.21 -23.69 3.46
C ASP A 114 13.14 -22.53 3.08
N ASP A 115 12.88 -21.87 1.97
CA ASP A 115 13.65 -20.72 1.51
C ASP A 115 13.47 -19.49 2.43
N LEU A 116 12.34 -19.37 3.12
CA LEU A 116 12.03 -18.22 3.96
C LEU A 116 13.05 -18.03 5.09
N VAL A 117 13.56 -19.12 5.66
CA VAL A 117 14.54 -19.08 6.77
C VAL A 117 15.84 -18.38 6.36
N SER A 118 16.19 -18.48 5.08
CA SER A 118 17.41 -17.87 4.52
C SER A 118 17.22 -16.48 3.95
N GLN A 119 15.96 -15.97 3.91
CA GLN A 119 15.66 -14.65 3.36
C GLN A 119 16.01 -13.52 4.33
N ASP A 120 16.54 -12.45 3.77
CA ASP A 120 16.60 -11.17 4.47
C ASP A 120 15.20 -10.54 4.45
N LEU A 121 14.61 -10.42 5.64
CA LEU A 121 13.26 -9.87 5.84
C LEU A 121 13.27 -8.38 6.23
N GLU A 122 14.44 -7.71 6.25
CA GLU A 122 14.53 -6.31 6.68
C GLU A 122 13.72 -5.38 5.76
N ASN A 123 13.77 -5.64 4.45
CA ASN A 123 13.06 -4.85 3.44
C ASN A 123 11.76 -5.48 2.94
N VAL A 124 11.28 -6.52 3.62
CA VAL A 124 10.01 -7.17 3.29
C VAL A 124 8.88 -6.48 4.04
N SER A 125 7.86 -6.03 3.30
CA SER A 125 6.68 -5.37 3.86
C SER A 125 5.54 -6.33 4.14
N LEU A 126 5.40 -7.35 3.29
CA LEU A 126 4.28 -8.30 3.33
C LEU A 126 4.76 -9.73 3.08
N ILE A 127 4.26 -10.67 3.87
CA ILE A 127 4.32 -12.10 3.57
C ILE A 127 2.91 -12.61 3.32
N ALA A 128 2.65 -13.14 2.12
CA ALA A 128 1.43 -13.84 1.74
C ALA A 128 1.65 -15.35 1.86
N TRP A 129 1.05 -15.97 2.87
CA TRP A 129 1.31 -17.36 3.26
C TRP A 129 0.24 -18.30 2.72
N HIS A 130 0.59 -19.21 1.82
CA HIS A 130 -0.32 -20.13 1.11
C HIS A 130 -0.15 -21.60 1.46
N VAL A 131 0.53 -21.89 2.54
CA VAL A 131 0.71 -23.28 3.03
C VAL A 131 0.07 -23.44 4.40
N ALA A 132 0.16 -24.62 4.99
CA ALA A 132 -0.31 -24.83 6.36
C ALA A 132 0.44 -23.89 7.33
N ILE A 133 -0.25 -23.41 8.37
CA ILE A 133 0.39 -22.61 9.42
C ILE A 133 1.41 -23.51 10.12
N PRO A 134 2.68 -23.04 10.29
CA PRO A 134 3.69 -23.83 11.00
C PRO A 134 3.32 -24.00 12.48
N GLY A 135 3.63 -25.16 13.03
CA GLY A 135 3.44 -25.43 14.46
C GLY A 135 4.28 -24.49 15.34
N GLU A 136 3.84 -24.24 16.56
CA GLU A 136 4.52 -23.31 17.50
C GLU A 136 5.97 -23.73 17.80
N ASP A 137 6.27 -25.02 17.76
CA ASP A 137 7.61 -25.57 17.97
C ASP A 137 8.51 -25.51 16.73
N GLU A 138 7.98 -25.07 15.60
CA GLU A 138 8.72 -24.97 14.34
C GLU A 138 9.48 -23.65 14.24
N GLY A 139 10.69 -23.69 13.70
CA GLY A 139 11.51 -22.48 13.49
C GLY A 139 10.85 -21.43 12.60
N LEU A 140 10.03 -21.86 11.63
CA LEU A 140 9.26 -20.96 10.77
C LEU A 140 8.23 -20.14 11.54
N HIS A 141 7.58 -20.70 12.57
CA HIS A 141 6.65 -19.95 13.40
C HIS A 141 7.36 -18.80 14.12
N ALA A 142 8.54 -19.05 14.66
CA ALA A 142 9.35 -18.01 15.31
C ALA A 142 9.78 -16.92 14.31
N VAL A 143 10.14 -17.28 13.08
CA VAL A 143 10.49 -16.31 12.00
C VAL A 143 9.29 -15.42 11.68
N LEU A 144 8.11 -16.00 11.47
CA LEU A 144 6.87 -15.24 11.18
C LEU A 144 6.49 -14.32 12.36
N THR A 145 6.60 -14.81 13.58
CA THR A 145 6.33 -14.04 14.80
C THR A 145 7.28 -12.85 14.91
N ALA A 146 8.57 -13.05 14.72
CA ALA A 146 9.56 -11.97 14.75
C ALA A 146 9.33 -10.95 13.62
N PHE A 147 8.89 -11.40 12.44
CA PHE A 147 8.54 -10.53 11.32
C PHE A 147 7.37 -9.60 11.68
N VAL A 148 6.29 -10.14 12.23
CA VAL A 148 5.12 -9.33 12.64
C VAL A 148 5.48 -8.38 13.80
N GLN A 149 6.27 -8.82 14.78
CA GLN A 149 6.72 -7.97 15.90
C GLN A 149 7.55 -6.76 15.46
N ARG A 150 8.23 -6.85 14.32
CA ARG A 150 8.96 -5.72 13.70
C ARG A 150 8.08 -4.81 12.83
N GLY A 151 6.77 -5.07 12.75
CA GLY A 151 5.82 -4.29 11.96
C GLY A 151 5.56 -4.84 10.56
N GLY A 152 6.09 -6.02 10.20
CA GLY A 152 5.78 -6.70 8.95
C GLY A 152 4.30 -7.15 8.92
N GLN A 153 3.72 -7.17 7.73
CA GLN A 153 2.35 -7.62 7.51
C GLN A 153 2.33 -9.09 7.07
N LEU A 154 1.42 -9.86 7.63
CA LEU A 154 1.27 -11.29 7.31
C LEU A 154 -0.18 -11.59 6.96
N ILE A 155 -0.40 -12.17 5.78
CA ILE A 155 -1.70 -12.63 5.30
C ILE A 155 -1.64 -14.14 5.15
N PHE A 156 -2.45 -14.85 5.90
CA PHE A 156 -2.65 -16.29 5.73
C PHE A 156 -3.81 -16.55 4.77
N PHE A 157 -3.54 -17.38 3.77
CA PHE A 157 -4.58 -17.97 2.93
C PHE A 157 -4.90 -19.37 3.44
N PRO A 158 -6.16 -19.79 3.38
CA PRO A 158 -6.51 -21.12 3.85
C PRO A 158 -5.77 -22.20 3.06
N PRO A 159 -5.07 -23.11 3.74
CA PRO A 159 -4.33 -24.18 3.08
C PRO A 159 -5.28 -25.21 2.47
N LYS A 160 -4.77 -26.01 1.54
CA LYS A 160 -5.56 -27.11 0.92
C LYS A 160 -6.13 -28.06 1.97
N SER A 161 -5.35 -28.36 2.98
CA SER A 161 -5.74 -29.20 4.12
C SER A 161 -5.41 -28.45 5.41
N PRO A 162 -6.41 -27.89 6.09
CA PRO A 162 -6.21 -27.23 7.38
C PRO A 162 -5.62 -28.17 8.42
N THR A 163 -4.78 -27.64 9.27
CA THR A 163 -4.22 -28.32 10.45
C THR A 163 -4.71 -27.61 11.71
N THR A 164 -4.48 -28.23 12.87
CA THR A 164 -4.78 -27.60 14.18
C THR A 164 -3.78 -26.52 14.57
N ALA A 165 -2.71 -26.34 13.80
CA ALA A 165 -1.75 -25.27 14.05
C ALA A 165 -2.40 -23.91 13.81
N GLY A 166 -2.12 -22.97 14.70
CA GLY A 166 -2.63 -21.60 14.65
C GLY A 166 -1.53 -20.56 14.72
N PHE A 167 -1.91 -19.32 14.47
CA PHE A 167 -1.04 -18.17 14.63
C PHE A 167 -1.78 -17.07 15.41
N SER A 168 -1.16 -16.55 16.47
CA SER A 168 -1.76 -15.55 17.35
C SER A 168 -3.17 -15.94 17.88
N GLY A 169 -3.37 -17.21 18.21
CA GLY A 169 -4.63 -17.72 18.76
C GLY A 169 -5.74 -17.95 17.73
N VAL A 170 -5.45 -17.85 16.43
CA VAL A 170 -6.40 -18.12 15.35
C VAL A 170 -5.90 -19.31 14.51
N SER A 171 -6.78 -20.23 14.19
CA SER A 171 -6.49 -21.38 13.33
C SER A 171 -7.54 -21.54 12.24
N TRP A 172 -7.20 -22.35 11.22
CA TRP A 172 -8.14 -22.73 10.17
C TRP A 172 -8.99 -23.91 10.64
N GLY A 173 -10.30 -23.78 10.54
CA GLY A 173 -11.25 -24.84 10.74
C GLY A 173 -11.52 -25.66 9.47
N THR A 174 -12.76 -26.07 9.28
CA THR A 174 -13.13 -26.91 8.14
C THR A 174 -13.45 -26.11 6.89
N TRP A 175 -13.21 -26.74 5.72
CA TRP A 175 -13.66 -26.18 4.45
C TRP A 175 -15.16 -26.38 4.29
N GLN A 176 -15.84 -25.30 3.90
CA GLN A 176 -17.25 -25.27 3.55
C GLN A 176 -17.42 -24.97 2.05
N GLU A 177 -18.33 -25.70 1.42
CA GLU A 177 -18.69 -25.52 0.02
C GLU A 177 -20.20 -25.20 -0.08
N PRO A 178 -20.62 -24.00 0.35
CA PRO A 178 -22.02 -23.63 0.27
C PRO A 178 -22.46 -23.45 -1.19
N GLN A 179 -23.76 -23.46 -1.43
CA GLN A 179 -24.27 -22.84 -2.64
C GLN A 179 -23.81 -21.37 -2.62
N THR A 180 -23.39 -20.86 -3.78
CA THR A 180 -22.79 -19.51 -3.92
C THR A 180 -23.43 -18.49 -2.96
N VAL A 181 -22.64 -17.95 -2.06
CA VAL A 181 -23.03 -16.87 -1.16
C VAL A 181 -22.34 -15.58 -1.57
N ARG A 182 -22.89 -14.46 -1.15
CA ARG A 182 -22.28 -13.14 -1.30
C ARG A 182 -21.90 -12.60 0.06
N VAL A 183 -20.93 -11.72 0.07
CA VAL A 183 -20.59 -10.95 1.27
C VAL A 183 -21.78 -10.01 1.56
N GLY A 184 -22.38 -10.18 2.75
CA GLY A 184 -23.58 -9.42 3.17
C GLY A 184 -23.21 -8.07 3.75
N SER A 185 -22.11 -7.99 4.49
CA SER A 185 -21.59 -6.76 5.07
C SER A 185 -20.07 -6.78 5.18
N TRP A 186 -19.46 -5.58 5.14
CA TRP A 186 -18.01 -5.43 5.32
C TRP A 186 -17.66 -4.07 5.90
N VAL A 187 -16.47 -3.97 6.50
CA VAL A 187 -15.93 -2.72 7.03
C VAL A 187 -15.24 -1.99 5.88
N GLY A 188 -15.96 -1.06 5.24
CA GLY A 188 -15.50 -0.38 4.02
C GLY A 188 -14.86 0.99 4.25
N ASP A 189 -14.67 1.43 5.49
CA ASP A 189 -14.15 2.74 5.85
C ASP A 189 -12.76 2.68 6.54
N GLN A 190 -12.28 1.50 6.84
CA GLN A 190 -11.00 1.28 7.50
C GLN A 190 -10.40 -0.10 7.16
N ASP A 191 -9.14 -0.28 7.50
CA ASP A 191 -8.37 -1.52 7.33
C ASP A 191 -8.25 -1.97 5.85
N LEU A 192 -8.05 -3.26 5.61
CA LEU A 192 -7.79 -3.86 4.29
C LEU A 192 -8.93 -3.70 3.28
N LEU A 193 -10.16 -3.48 3.74
CA LEU A 193 -11.33 -3.34 2.88
C LEU A 193 -11.76 -1.87 2.74
N SER A 194 -10.90 -0.94 3.15
CA SER A 194 -11.17 0.49 2.99
C SER A 194 -11.26 0.89 1.51
N ARG A 195 -11.78 2.09 1.29
CA ARG A 195 -11.91 2.69 -0.03
C ARG A 195 -10.57 2.78 -0.76
N THR A 196 -10.61 2.78 -2.07
CA THR A 196 -9.46 3.07 -2.91
C THR A 196 -8.93 4.49 -2.66
N ARG A 197 -7.73 4.82 -3.14
CA ARG A 197 -7.19 6.20 -3.06
C ARG A 197 -8.07 7.23 -3.74
N SER A 198 -8.82 6.85 -4.80
CA SER A 198 -9.83 7.69 -5.45
C SER A 198 -11.11 7.88 -4.63
N GLY A 199 -11.26 7.19 -3.50
CA GLY A 199 -12.44 7.25 -2.64
C GLY A 199 -13.55 6.26 -3.02
N ASP A 200 -13.34 5.44 -4.06
CA ASP A 200 -14.30 4.44 -4.50
C ASP A 200 -14.36 3.26 -3.52
N ALA A 201 -15.57 2.75 -3.29
CA ALA A 201 -15.75 1.56 -2.48
C ALA A 201 -15.24 0.31 -3.23
N LEU A 202 -14.57 -0.60 -2.51
CA LEU A 202 -14.22 -1.90 -3.09
C LEU A 202 -15.51 -2.71 -3.37
N PRO A 203 -15.59 -3.43 -4.49
CA PRO A 203 -16.79 -4.19 -4.89
C PRO A 203 -16.93 -5.52 -4.12
N VAL A 204 -16.72 -5.50 -2.79
CA VAL A 204 -16.71 -6.69 -1.93
C VAL A 204 -18.05 -7.43 -1.98
N GLY A 205 -19.16 -6.69 -2.00
CA GLY A 205 -20.51 -7.28 -2.10
C GLY A 205 -20.84 -7.96 -3.43
N GLU A 206 -20.01 -7.76 -4.48
CA GLU A 206 -20.16 -8.44 -5.77
C GLU A 206 -19.47 -9.80 -5.80
N LEU A 207 -18.59 -10.08 -4.82
CA LEU A 207 -17.88 -11.34 -4.74
C LEU A 207 -18.87 -12.51 -4.57
N LYS A 208 -18.67 -13.53 -5.40
CA LYS A 208 -19.38 -14.81 -5.30
C LYS A 208 -18.45 -15.80 -4.62
N VAL A 209 -18.73 -16.09 -3.36
CA VAL A 209 -17.96 -17.06 -2.58
C VAL A 209 -18.57 -18.44 -2.79
N THR A 210 -17.81 -19.33 -3.42
CA THR A 210 -18.22 -20.73 -3.67
C THR A 210 -17.58 -21.70 -2.67
N ARG A 211 -16.54 -21.27 -1.99
CA ARG A 211 -15.81 -22.06 -0.99
C ARG A 211 -15.16 -21.12 0.02
N HIS A 212 -15.24 -21.47 1.29
CA HIS A 212 -14.51 -20.76 2.34
C HIS A 212 -14.03 -21.74 3.40
N CYS A 213 -13.01 -21.32 4.14
CA CYS A 213 -12.53 -22.06 5.30
C CYS A 213 -12.97 -21.33 6.56
N GLU A 214 -13.50 -22.06 7.52
CA GLU A 214 -13.87 -21.50 8.82
C GLU A 214 -12.62 -21.03 9.57
N LEU A 215 -12.80 -20.04 10.44
CA LEU A 215 -11.76 -19.58 11.37
C LEU A 215 -12.18 -19.95 12.79
N GLU A 216 -11.24 -20.42 13.59
CA GLU A 216 -11.40 -20.70 15.01
C GLU A 216 -10.50 -19.79 15.83
N GLY A 217 -11.00 -19.29 16.98
CA GLY A 217 -10.26 -18.38 17.84
C GLY A 217 -10.92 -17.00 17.99
N GLU A 218 -10.19 -16.07 18.59
CA GLU A 218 -10.64 -14.69 18.74
C GLU A 218 -10.09 -13.82 17.61
N PHE A 219 -10.95 -13.27 16.78
CA PHE A 219 -10.57 -12.40 15.67
C PHE A 219 -11.63 -11.35 15.39
N ARG A 220 -11.24 -10.28 14.70
CA ARG A 220 -12.16 -9.28 14.19
C ARG A 220 -12.50 -9.59 12.73
N SER A 221 -13.77 -9.85 12.45
CA SER A 221 -14.22 -10.02 11.07
C SER A 221 -14.28 -8.67 10.35
N LEU A 222 -13.73 -8.60 9.13
CA LEU A 222 -13.82 -7.43 8.25
C LEU A 222 -14.96 -7.58 7.22
N ALA A 223 -15.39 -8.80 6.95
CA ALA A 223 -16.49 -9.12 6.04
C ALA A 223 -17.26 -10.34 6.55
N VAL A 224 -18.57 -10.35 6.35
CA VAL A 224 -19.50 -11.43 6.77
C VAL A 224 -20.48 -11.75 5.64
#